data_410d26fb428e93614c5aa5d6c1a53fbb
#
_entry.id   410d26fb428e93614c5aa5d6c1a53fbb
#
_cell.length_a   1.000
_cell.length_b   1.000
_cell.length_c   1.000
_cell.angle_alpha   90.00
_cell.angle_beta   90.00
_cell.angle_gamma   90.00
#
_symmetry.space_group_name_H-M   'P 1'
#
loop_
_entity.id
_entity.type
_entity.pdbx_description
1 polymer ?
#
loop_
_entity_poly.entity_id
_entity_poly.type
_entity_poly.pdbx_seq_one_letter_code
_entity_poly.pdbx_strand_id
1 'polypeptide(L)'
;MRVKETVRELHPCFGQARNKGRIHLPVCPACNIECNFCDRKRNTYENRPGVTGAILSPEEAVDALKKALELCPEITVAGIAGPGDTLASDGAIKTFQLIKEHYPDLLKCMSTNGLLLKERADELIELGIDTLTVTVNAVDPKIQAKIISGIYYHGKRYEGEEAAKILIENQLEGIRRIAAAGITVKVNTVLIMEINRYHIKEIAKAVREAGATMYNIIPLIPQHKLKACKEPECKDIDGARCE
;
A
#
# COMPACT_ATOMS: atom_id res chain seq x y z
N MET A 1 12.59 2.43 -14.20
CA MET A 1 13.58 2.23 -13.10
C MET A 1 13.71 0.73 -12.82
N ARG A 2 14.86 0.30 -12.25
CA ARG A 2 15.05 -1.10 -11.81
C ARG A 2 14.90 -1.16 -10.29
N VAL A 3 14.41 -2.30 -9.77
CA VAL A 3 14.40 -2.57 -8.33
C VAL A 3 15.84 -2.56 -7.81
N LYS A 4 16.08 -1.89 -6.66
CA LYS A 4 17.41 -1.90 -6.01
C LYS A 4 17.86 -3.33 -5.71
N GLU A 5 19.17 -3.59 -5.84
CA GLU A 5 19.72 -4.94 -5.64
C GLU A 5 19.46 -5.48 -4.23
N THR A 6 19.71 -4.68 -3.20
CA THR A 6 19.38 -5.03 -1.80
C THR A 6 17.91 -5.40 -1.60
N VAL A 7 16.99 -4.67 -2.26
CA VAL A 7 15.55 -4.98 -2.18
C VAL A 7 15.25 -6.31 -2.89
N ARG A 8 15.90 -6.61 -4.02
CA ARG A 8 15.73 -7.89 -4.73
C ARG A 8 16.23 -9.08 -3.93
N GLU A 9 17.31 -8.91 -3.18
CA GLU A 9 17.95 -9.97 -2.40
C GLU A 9 17.27 -10.20 -1.05
N LEU A 10 16.77 -9.14 -0.42
CA LEU A 10 16.27 -9.20 0.95
C LEU A 10 14.74 -9.14 1.06
N HIS A 11 14.02 -8.62 0.05
CA HIS A 11 12.57 -8.43 0.15
C HIS A 11 11.80 -9.52 -0.60
N PRO A 12 11.04 -10.40 0.08
CA PRO A 12 10.37 -11.55 -0.55
C PRO A 12 9.34 -11.16 -1.64
N CYS A 13 8.85 -9.90 -1.66
CA CYS A 13 7.86 -9.44 -2.63
C CYS A 13 8.45 -8.83 -3.90
N PHE A 14 9.77 -8.61 -3.98
CA PHE A 14 10.39 -7.85 -5.07
C PHE A 14 11.47 -8.60 -5.85
N GLY A 15 11.73 -9.87 -5.53
CA GLY A 15 12.78 -10.57 -6.19
C GLY A 15 12.89 -12.05 -5.89
N GLN A 16 14.12 -12.52 -5.77
CA GLN A 16 14.45 -13.93 -5.63
C GLN A 16 14.67 -14.37 -4.17
N ALA A 17 14.29 -13.55 -3.20
CA ALA A 17 14.52 -13.74 -1.76
C ALA A 17 13.63 -14.84 -1.16
N ARG A 18 13.73 -16.09 -1.69
CA ARG A 18 12.87 -17.22 -1.29
C ARG A 18 13.04 -17.64 0.18
N ASN A 19 14.22 -17.37 0.77
CA ASN A 19 14.56 -17.73 2.13
C ASN A 19 14.50 -16.54 3.09
N LYS A 20 13.85 -15.45 2.70
CA LYS A 20 13.73 -14.25 3.52
C LYS A 20 12.29 -14.04 3.96
N GLY A 21 12.15 -13.55 5.19
CA GLY A 21 10.87 -13.28 5.82
C GLY A 21 10.54 -11.78 5.88
N ARG A 22 9.28 -11.50 6.09
CA ARG A 22 8.79 -10.17 6.46
C ARG A 22 7.75 -10.28 7.55
N ILE A 23 7.73 -9.29 8.43
CA ILE A 23 6.66 -9.10 9.41
C ILE A 23 5.83 -7.87 9.06
N HIS A 24 4.52 -7.90 9.30
CA HIS A 24 3.67 -6.72 9.23
C HIS A 24 3.24 -6.28 10.63
N LEU A 25 3.46 -5.00 10.92
CA LEU A 25 3.17 -4.38 12.22
C LEU A 25 1.88 -3.56 12.11
N PRO A 26 0.79 -3.91 12.83
CA PRO A 26 -0.52 -3.29 12.69
C PRO A 26 -0.66 -2.04 13.58
N VAL A 27 -0.07 -0.94 13.18
CA VAL A 27 0.00 0.32 13.95
C VAL A 27 -0.88 1.45 13.40
N CYS A 28 -1.68 1.18 12.35
CA CYS A 28 -2.45 2.22 11.64
C CYS A 28 -3.96 1.98 11.77
N PRO A 29 -4.62 2.48 12.83
CA PRO A 29 -6.05 2.27 13.04
C PRO A 29 -6.95 3.13 12.15
N ALA A 30 -6.47 4.30 11.72
CA ALA A 30 -7.22 5.29 10.96
C ALA A 30 -7.01 5.14 9.44
N CYS A 31 -8.00 5.59 8.67
CA CYS A 31 -7.90 5.73 7.22
C CYS A 31 -8.63 7.00 6.78
N ASN A 32 -8.09 7.67 5.79
CA ASN A 32 -8.59 8.92 5.24
C ASN A 32 -9.33 8.76 3.90
N ILE A 33 -9.61 7.52 3.47
CA ILE A 33 -10.40 7.18 2.28
C ILE A 33 -11.51 6.19 2.67
N GLU A 34 -12.67 6.33 2.04
CA GLU A 34 -13.79 5.40 2.14
C GLU A 34 -13.88 4.53 0.88
N CYS A 35 -13.04 3.49 0.79
CA CYS A 35 -13.09 2.55 -0.32
C CYS A 35 -14.34 1.66 -0.27
N ASN A 36 -15.06 1.53 -1.40
CA ASN A 36 -16.30 0.78 -1.49
C ASN A 36 -16.14 -0.74 -1.30
N PHE A 37 -14.91 -1.24 -1.38
CA PHE A 37 -14.54 -2.65 -1.17
C PHE A 37 -13.89 -2.93 0.20
N CYS A 38 -13.76 -1.93 1.10
CA CYS A 38 -13.02 -2.08 2.35
C CYS A 38 -13.95 -1.97 3.56
N ASP A 39 -14.06 -3.02 4.34
CA ASP A 39 -14.86 -3.03 5.57
C ASP A 39 -14.09 -2.51 6.79
N ARG A 40 -12.77 -2.53 6.78
CA ARG A 40 -11.88 -2.10 7.89
C ARG A 40 -12.20 -2.75 9.25
N LYS A 41 -12.93 -3.86 9.25
CA LYS A 41 -13.19 -4.62 10.47
C LYS A 41 -11.93 -5.34 10.92
N ARG A 42 -11.65 -5.26 12.21
CA ARG A 42 -10.65 -6.13 12.81
C ARG A 42 -11.19 -7.56 12.81
N ASN A 43 -10.42 -8.47 12.27
CA ASN A 43 -10.77 -9.88 12.33
C ASN A 43 -9.50 -10.74 12.42
N THR A 44 -9.68 -11.97 12.86
CA THR A 44 -8.62 -12.98 12.98
C THR A 44 -8.74 -14.08 11.93
N TYR A 45 -9.70 -13.97 11.02
CA TYR A 45 -10.02 -15.02 10.05
C TYR A 45 -9.28 -14.88 8.73
N GLU A 46 -8.94 -13.64 8.35
CA GLU A 46 -8.22 -13.36 7.12
C GLU A 46 -6.73 -13.23 7.38
N ASN A 47 -5.93 -14.01 6.68
CA ASN A 47 -4.47 -13.97 6.79
C ASN A 47 -3.84 -13.27 5.60
N ARG A 48 -4.00 -11.97 5.51
CA ARG A 48 -3.42 -11.11 4.46
C ARG A 48 -2.88 -9.81 5.04
N PRO A 49 -1.91 -9.15 4.37
CA PRO A 49 -1.42 -7.83 4.79
C PRO A 49 -2.54 -6.81 4.95
N GLY A 50 -2.51 -6.04 6.02
CA GLY A 50 -3.50 -5.02 6.33
C GLY A 50 -4.75 -5.52 7.07
N VAL A 51 -4.86 -6.83 7.32
CA VAL A 51 -5.91 -7.40 8.18
C VAL A 51 -5.31 -7.87 9.49
N THR A 52 -5.92 -7.53 10.60
CA THR A 52 -5.43 -7.89 11.93
C THR A 52 -6.56 -7.92 12.97
N GLY A 53 -6.39 -8.72 14.01
CA GLY A 53 -7.25 -8.74 15.20
C GLY A 53 -6.88 -7.68 16.26
N ALA A 54 -5.69 -7.08 16.17
CA ALA A 54 -5.19 -6.11 17.15
C ALA A 54 -4.55 -4.89 16.49
N ILE A 55 -4.49 -3.80 17.25
CA ILE A 55 -3.67 -2.61 16.91
C ILE A 55 -2.63 -2.48 18.00
N LEU A 56 -1.40 -2.20 17.61
CA LEU A 56 -0.26 -2.01 18.49
C LEU A 56 0.11 -0.52 18.57
N SER A 57 0.63 -0.09 19.70
CA SER A 57 1.40 1.16 19.78
C SER A 57 2.75 0.98 19.04
N PRO A 58 3.46 2.07 18.71
CA PRO A 58 4.78 1.97 18.12
C PRO A 58 5.76 1.14 18.97
N GLU A 59 5.73 1.27 20.28
CA GLU A 59 6.57 0.53 21.22
C GLU A 59 6.22 -0.94 21.27
N GLU A 60 4.93 -1.29 21.39
CA GLU A 60 4.45 -2.67 21.33
C GLU A 60 4.79 -3.34 20.00
N ALA A 61 4.78 -2.58 18.90
CA ALA A 61 5.15 -3.10 17.58
C ALA A 61 6.65 -3.45 17.50
N VAL A 62 7.51 -2.65 18.13
CA VAL A 62 8.95 -2.95 18.21
C VAL A 62 9.21 -4.16 19.12
N ASP A 63 8.49 -4.29 20.24
CA ASP A 63 8.57 -5.47 21.09
C ASP A 63 8.10 -6.74 20.36
N ALA A 64 7.02 -6.64 19.56
CA ALA A 64 6.55 -7.74 18.74
C ALA A 64 7.58 -8.11 17.64
N LEU A 65 8.21 -7.10 17.02
CA LEU A 65 9.29 -7.30 16.06
C LEU A 65 10.48 -8.03 16.68
N LYS A 66 10.92 -7.62 17.88
CA LYS A 66 12.00 -8.27 18.62
C LYS A 66 11.73 -9.77 18.81
N LYS A 67 10.56 -10.11 19.35
CA LYS A 67 10.15 -11.51 19.54
C LYS A 67 10.09 -12.28 18.22
N ALA A 68 9.62 -11.65 17.15
CA ALA A 68 9.56 -12.27 15.84
C ALA A 68 10.97 -12.58 15.27
N LEU A 69 11.94 -11.69 15.46
CA LEU A 69 13.32 -11.88 15.04
C LEU A 69 14.03 -12.99 15.83
N GLU A 70 13.71 -13.16 17.11
CA GLU A 70 14.21 -14.26 17.94
C GLU A 70 13.70 -15.63 17.45
N LEU A 71 12.44 -15.68 16.97
CA LEU A 71 11.80 -16.91 16.48
C LEU A 71 12.10 -17.20 15.00
N CYS A 72 12.27 -16.16 14.20
CA CYS A 72 12.43 -16.22 12.74
C CYS A 72 13.56 -15.27 12.31
N PRO A 73 14.83 -15.66 12.47
CA PRO A 73 15.98 -14.81 12.14
C PRO A 73 16.12 -14.51 10.64
N GLU A 74 15.39 -15.23 9.78
CA GLU A 74 15.31 -14.95 8.36
C GLU A 74 14.47 -13.70 8.01
N ILE A 75 13.80 -13.07 8.97
CA ILE A 75 13.07 -11.82 8.74
C ILE A 75 14.05 -10.70 8.42
N THR A 76 13.91 -10.13 7.22
CA THR A 76 14.73 -9.03 6.70
C THR A 76 13.93 -7.77 6.43
N VAL A 77 12.60 -7.84 6.59
CA VAL A 77 11.71 -6.72 6.27
C VAL A 77 10.73 -6.47 7.41
N ALA A 78 10.72 -5.25 7.92
CA ALA A 78 9.65 -4.73 8.76
C ALA A 78 8.66 -3.95 7.88
N GLY A 79 7.41 -4.42 7.82
CA GLY A 79 6.36 -3.85 6.97
C GLY A 79 5.22 -3.24 7.78
N ILE A 80 4.64 -2.16 7.28
CA ILE A 80 3.41 -1.57 7.81
C ILE A 80 2.42 -1.42 6.65
N ALA A 81 1.25 -2.04 6.77
CA ALA A 81 0.26 -2.12 5.69
C ALA A 81 -1.19 -1.93 6.18
N GLY A 82 -1.39 -1.39 7.35
CA GLY A 82 -2.74 -1.17 7.86
C GLY A 82 -2.92 -1.53 9.33
N PRO A 83 -4.18 -1.78 9.72
CA PRO A 83 -5.40 -2.03 8.94
C PRO A 83 -6.03 -0.79 8.27
N GLY A 84 -5.72 0.41 8.72
CA GLY A 84 -6.07 1.65 8.05
C GLY A 84 -5.02 2.08 7.03
N ASP A 85 -4.82 3.39 6.84
CA ASP A 85 -3.75 3.92 5.99
C ASP A 85 -2.54 4.37 6.81
N THR A 86 -1.35 4.06 6.32
CA THR A 86 -0.10 4.30 7.03
C THR A 86 0.27 5.78 7.16
N LEU A 87 -0.29 6.64 6.31
CA LEU A 87 -0.08 8.08 6.34
C LEU A 87 -1.23 8.85 6.99
N ALA A 88 -2.33 8.17 7.36
CA ALA A 88 -3.48 8.81 8.02
C ALA A 88 -3.24 9.09 9.53
N SER A 89 -2.15 8.59 10.09
CA SER A 89 -1.72 8.83 11.47
C SER A 89 -0.19 8.72 11.57
N ASP A 90 0.38 9.17 12.69
CA ASP A 90 1.84 9.13 12.89
C ASP A 90 2.37 7.79 13.42
N GLY A 91 1.50 6.82 13.67
CA GLY A 91 1.88 5.52 14.22
C GLY A 91 2.94 4.79 13.39
N ALA A 92 2.78 4.77 12.05
CA ALA A 92 3.75 4.15 11.16
C ALA A 92 5.12 4.87 11.18
N ILE A 93 5.11 6.19 11.15
CA ILE A 93 6.34 7.00 11.16
C ILE A 93 7.12 6.78 12.45
N LYS A 94 6.45 6.88 13.60
CA LYS A 94 7.06 6.63 14.92
C LYS A 94 7.63 5.21 15.02
N THR A 95 6.88 4.22 14.54
CA THR A 95 7.35 2.83 14.53
C THR A 95 8.62 2.67 13.68
N PHE A 96 8.66 3.27 12.48
CA PHE A 96 9.85 3.18 11.63
C PHE A 96 11.04 3.99 12.15
N GLN A 97 10.81 5.08 12.89
CA GLN A 97 11.88 5.79 13.61
C GLN A 97 12.53 4.89 14.64
N LEU A 98 11.75 4.19 15.46
CA LEU A 98 12.26 3.22 16.44
C LEU A 98 12.96 2.03 15.76
N ILE A 99 12.40 1.53 14.64
CA ILE A 99 13.05 0.45 13.87
C ILE A 99 14.39 0.92 13.28
N LYS A 100 14.45 2.15 12.75
CA LYS A 100 15.69 2.73 12.23
C LYS A 100 16.78 2.83 13.30
N GLU A 101 16.39 3.13 14.54
CA GLU A 101 17.30 3.24 15.69
C GLU A 101 17.79 1.88 16.18
N HIS A 102 16.88 0.91 16.35
CA HIS A 102 17.18 -0.36 17.01
C HIS A 102 17.53 -1.50 16.04
N TYR A 103 17.08 -1.43 14.79
CA TYR A 103 17.22 -2.48 13.76
C TYR A 103 17.55 -1.85 12.40
N PRO A 104 18.68 -1.13 12.26
CA PRO A 104 19.04 -0.36 11.06
C PRO A 104 19.17 -1.22 9.79
N ASP A 105 19.49 -2.51 9.95
CA ASP A 105 19.68 -3.44 8.82
C ASP A 105 18.37 -3.99 8.24
N LEU A 106 17.23 -3.80 8.92
CA LEU A 106 15.94 -4.23 8.40
C LEU A 106 15.43 -3.27 7.33
N LEU A 107 14.99 -3.82 6.23
CA LEU A 107 14.28 -3.05 5.20
C LEU A 107 12.94 -2.56 5.75
N LYS A 108 12.63 -1.28 5.52
CA LYS A 108 11.37 -0.64 5.89
C LYS A 108 10.44 -0.64 4.68
N CYS A 109 9.34 -1.39 4.79
CA CYS A 109 8.32 -1.54 3.74
C CYS A 109 6.99 -0.92 4.19
N MET A 110 6.44 -0.04 3.38
CA MET A 110 5.18 0.64 3.68
C MET A 110 4.15 0.42 2.58
N SER A 111 2.87 0.36 2.95
CA SER A 111 1.75 0.40 2.00
C SER A 111 0.81 1.53 2.34
N THR A 112 0.39 2.32 1.34
CA THR A 112 -0.54 3.45 1.53
C THR A 112 -1.55 3.55 0.39
N ASN A 113 -2.66 4.22 0.65
CA ASN A 113 -3.61 4.63 -0.38
C ASN A 113 -3.10 5.83 -1.21
N GLY A 114 -2.06 6.52 -0.74
CA GLY A 114 -1.39 7.60 -1.43
C GLY A 114 -2.03 8.98 -1.31
N LEU A 115 -3.14 9.16 -0.59
CA LEU A 115 -3.79 10.47 -0.46
C LEU A 115 -2.88 11.55 0.14
N LEU A 116 -2.06 11.21 1.13
CA LEU A 116 -1.10 12.13 1.77
C LEU A 116 0.34 11.95 1.25
N LEU A 117 0.55 11.12 0.22
CA LEU A 117 1.88 10.78 -0.22
C LEU A 117 2.66 11.97 -0.79
N LYS A 118 1.98 12.85 -1.55
CA LYS A 118 2.57 14.08 -2.08
C LYS A 118 3.13 14.98 -0.98
N GLU A 119 2.42 15.11 0.13
CA GLU A 119 2.79 16.00 1.22
C GLU A 119 3.86 15.40 2.14
N ARG A 120 3.77 14.09 2.39
CA ARG A 120 4.65 13.38 3.32
C ARG A 120 5.85 12.71 2.64
N ALA A 121 6.09 12.97 1.34
CA ALA A 121 7.16 12.33 0.59
C ALA A 121 8.55 12.61 1.21
N ASP A 122 8.84 13.84 1.57
CA ASP A 122 10.15 14.22 2.12
C ASP A 122 10.39 13.54 3.48
N GLU A 123 9.38 13.48 4.34
CA GLU A 123 9.43 12.77 5.61
C GLU A 123 9.77 11.27 5.41
N LEU A 124 9.15 10.62 4.41
CA LEU A 124 9.43 9.21 4.11
C LEU A 124 10.84 9.00 3.56
N ILE A 125 11.34 9.95 2.76
CA ILE A 125 12.70 9.94 2.23
C ILE A 125 13.72 10.08 3.37
N GLU A 126 13.53 11.04 4.28
CA GLU A 126 14.39 11.26 5.45
C GLU A 126 14.36 10.07 6.42
N LEU A 127 13.21 9.44 6.58
CA LEU A 127 13.03 8.23 7.38
C LEU A 127 13.82 7.05 6.80
N GLY A 128 14.08 7.06 5.50
CA GLY A 128 14.80 6.02 4.79
C GLY A 128 13.94 4.79 4.53
N ILE A 129 12.71 4.99 4.04
CA ILE A 129 11.86 3.88 3.56
C ILE A 129 12.53 3.23 2.34
N ASP A 130 12.62 1.90 2.33
CA ASP A 130 13.27 1.16 1.24
C ASP A 130 12.30 0.83 0.12
N THR A 131 11.06 0.47 0.49
CA THR A 131 10.01 0.10 -0.45
C THR A 131 8.67 0.70 -0.08
N LEU A 132 7.97 1.22 -1.07
CA LEU A 132 6.63 1.76 -0.93
C LEU A 132 5.67 1.05 -1.86
N THR A 133 4.52 0.60 -1.34
CA THR A 133 3.41 0.12 -2.15
C THR A 133 2.28 1.16 -2.11
N VAL A 134 1.84 1.63 -3.28
CA VAL A 134 0.71 2.55 -3.40
C VAL A 134 -0.46 1.82 -4.07
N THR A 135 -1.66 1.96 -3.51
CA THR A 135 -2.87 1.40 -4.13
C THR A 135 -3.49 2.44 -5.05
N VAL A 136 -3.39 2.21 -6.39
CA VAL A 136 -3.99 3.06 -7.43
C VAL A 136 -5.00 2.22 -8.21
N ASN A 137 -6.29 2.50 -8.06
CA ASN A 137 -7.36 1.69 -8.66
C ASN A 137 -7.94 2.29 -9.93
N ALA A 138 -7.71 3.55 -10.21
CA ALA A 138 -7.99 4.24 -11.47
C ALA A 138 -7.18 5.53 -11.58
N VAL A 139 -7.01 6.01 -12.82
CA VAL A 139 -6.42 7.31 -13.16
C VAL A 139 -7.41 8.21 -13.92
N ASP A 140 -8.62 7.74 -14.12
CA ASP A 140 -9.78 8.50 -14.56
C ASP A 140 -10.67 8.83 -13.36
N PRO A 141 -10.97 10.11 -13.07
CA PRO A 141 -11.80 10.50 -11.93
C PRO A 141 -13.20 9.89 -11.93
N LYS A 142 -13.80 9.68 -13.12
CA LYS A 142 -15.14 9.08 -13.24
C LYS A 142 -15.14 7.61 -12.86
N ILE A 143 -14.05 6.91 -13.14
CA ILE A 143 -13.87 5.50 -12.75
C ILE A 143 -13.54 5.42 -11.25
N GLN A 144 -12.59 6.26 -10.79
CA GLN A 144 -12.20 6.29 -9.38
C GLN A 144 -13.35 6.64 -8.44
N ALA A 145 -14.23 7.56 -8.84
CA ALA A 145 -15.42 7.94 -8.08
C ALA A 145 -16.43 6.79 -7.86
N LYS A 146 -16.38 5.73 -8.67
CA LYS A 146 -17.18 4.52 -8.46
C LYS A 146 -16.54 3.57 -7.44
N ILE A 147 -15.25 3.72 -7.19
CA ILE A 147 -14.45 2.83 -6.31
C ILE A 147 -14.39 3.35 -4.88
N ILE A 148 -14.48 4.68 -4.70
CA ILE A 148 -14.48 5.33 -3.38
C ILE A 148 -15.78 6.09 -3.15
N SER A 149 -16.23 6.18 -1.90
CA SER A 149 -17.37 7.01 -1.49
C SER A 149 -16.96 8.42 -1.10
N GLY A 150 -15.72 8.62 -0.69
CA GLY A 150 -15.20 9.91 -0.30
C GLY A 150 -13.78 9.82 0.24
N ILE A 151 -13.20 10.99 0.46
CA ILE A 151 -11.91 11.17 1.12
C ILE A 151 -12.03 12.25 2.19
N TYR A 152 -11.19 12.15 3.24
CA TYR A 152 -10.98 13.20 4.22
C TYR A 152 -9.61 13.82 3.97
N TYR A 153 -9.59 15.08 3.53
CA TYR A 153 -8.39 15.78 3.13
C TYR A 153 -8.41 17.20 3.67
N HIS A 154 -7.38 17.62 4.39
CA HIS A 154 -7.26 18.93 5.04
C HIS A 154 -8.50 19.30 5.88
N GLY A 155 -8.98 18.36 6.70
CA GLY A 155 -10.13 18.58 7.59
C GLY A 155 -11.50 18.66 6.90
N LYS A 156 -11.55 18.46 5.58
CA LYS A 156 -12.79 18.48 4.79
C LYS A 156 -13.05 17.13 4.14
N ARG A 157 -14.32 16.76 4.04
CA ARG A 157 -14.76 15.58 3.28
C ARG A 157 -15.10 15.99 1.86
N TYR A 158 -14.55 15.24 0.89
CA TYR A 158 -14.82 15.36 -0.55
C TYR A 158 -15.45 14.07 -1.06
N GLU A 159 -16.26 14.18 -2.12
CA GLU A 159 -16.97 13.08 -2.76
C GLU A 159 -16.91 13.16 -4.29
N GLY A 160 -17.34 12.08 -4.94
CA GLY A 160 -17.46 12.01 -6.40
C GLY A 160 -16.15 12.27 -7.15
N GLU A 161 -16.25 12.93 -8.31
CA GLU A 161 -15.09 13.19 -9.17
C GLU A 161 -14.08 14.17 -8.56
N GLU A 162 -14.53 15.09 -7.68
CA GLU A 162 -13.62 16.02 -6.98
C GLU A 162 -12.68 15.24 -6.05
N ALA A 163 -13.24 14.36 -5.23
CA ALA A 163 -12.45 13.47 -4.37
C ALA A 163 -11.48 12.60 -5.17
N ALA A 164 -11.96 12.06 -6.28
CA ALA A 164 -11.18 11.22 -7.17
C ALA A 164 -9.99 11.97 -7.80
N LYS A 165 -10.18 13.22 -8.25
CA LYS A 165 -9.12 14.07 -8.80
C LYS A 165 -8.04 14.34 -7.77
N ILE A 166 -8.42 14.78 -6.57
CA ILE A 166 -7.47 15.03 -5.46
C ILE A 166 -6.64 13.79 -5.17
N LEU A 167 -7.29 12.62 -5.07
CA LEU A 167 -6.61 11.37 -4.78
C LEU A 167 -5.60 11.00 -5.88
N ILE A 168 -6.02 11.01 -7.15
CA ILE A 168 -5.18 10.64 -8.29
C ILE A 168 -3.96 11.57 -8.39
N GLU A 169 -4.15 12.88 -8.28
CA GLU A 169 -3.06 13.85 -8.30
C GLU A 169 -2.04 13.60 -7.20
N ASN A 170 -2.49 13.40 -5.95
CA ASN A 170 -1.61 13.16 -4.82
C ASN A 170 -0.88 11.83 -4.93
N GLN A 171 -1.54 10.79 -5.46
CA GLN A 171 -0.93 9.50 -5.73
C GLN A 171 0.20 9.61 -6.75
N LEU A 172 -0.08 10.14 -7.93
CA LEU A 172 0.87 10.20 -9.03
C LEU A 172 2.05 11.12 -8.72
N GLU A 173 1.78 12.29 -8.12
CA GLU A 173 2.84 13.22 -7.72
C GLU A 173 3.69 12.65 -6.59
N GLY A 174 3.07 12.05 -5.57
CA GLY A 174 3.78 11.39 -4.50
C GLY A 174 4.66 10.24 -5.00
N ILE A 175 4.16 9.41 -5.93
CA ILE A 175 4.94 8.35 -6.56
C ILE A 175 6.17 8.94 -7.28
N ARG A 176 6.04 10.06 -8.03
CA ARG A 176 7.16 10.71 -8.72
C ARG A 176 8.25 11.15 -7.74
N ARG A 177 7.86 11.81 -6.64
CA ARG A 177 8.82 12.29 -5.63
C ARG A 177 9.57 11.13 -4.96
N ILE A 178 8.86 10.12 -4.53
CA ILE A 178 9.44 8.92 -3.89
C ILE A 178 10.35 8.15 -4.85
N ALA A 179 9.91 7.96 -6.10
CA ALA A 179 10.71 7.28 -7.11
C ALA A 179 11.97 8.09 -7.50
N ALA A 180 11.88 9.42 -7.60
CA ALA A 180 13.01 10.31 -7.88
C ALA A 180 14.08 10.24 -6.78
N ALA A 181 13.70 10.02 -5.52
CA ALA A 181 14.62 9.77 -4.41
C ALA A 181 15.23 8.35 -4.43
N GLY A 182 14.90 7.54 -5.44
CA GLY A 182 15.46 6.19 -5.61
C GLY A 182 14.82 5.13 -4.71
N ILE A 183 13.70 5.39 -4.07
CA ILE A 183 12.93 4.39 -3.31
C ILE A 183 12.19 3.48 -4.30
N THR A 184 12.18 2.17 -4.04
CA THR A 184 11.48 1.22 -4.89
C THR A 184 9.97 1.32 -4.69
N VAL A 185 9.24 1.69 -5.74
CA VAL A 185 7.78 1.86 -5.70
C VAL A 185 7.08 0.70 -6.42
N LYS A 186 6.18 0.04 -5.70
CA LYS A 186 5.21 -0.90 -6.26
C LYS A 186 3.83 -0.26 -6.26
N VAL A 187 3.07 -0.46 -7.32
CA VAL A 187 1.66 -0.09 -7.36
C VAL A 187 0.81 -1.35 -7.37
N ASN A 188 -0.19 -1.39 -6.50
CA ASN A 188 -1.26 -2.39 -6.53
C ASN A 188 -2.54 -1.79 -7.09
N THR A 189 -3.25 -2.54 -7.94
CA THR A 189 -4.61 -2.23 -8.37
C THR A 189 -5.52 -3.39 -8.01
N VAL A 190 -6.62 -3.09 -7.32
CA VAL A 190 -7.71 -4.05 -7.10
C VAL A 190 -8.51 -4.14 -8.39
N LEU A 191 -8.54 -5.31 -9.01
CA LEU A 191 -9.33 -5.55 -10.23
C LEU A 191 -10.79 -5.73 -9.86
N ILE A 192 -11.64 -4.82 -10.34
CA ILE A 192 -13.10 -4.81 -10.17
C ILE A 192 -13.69 -4.92 -11.57
N MET A 193 -14.18 -6.12 -11.93
CA MET A 193 -14.57 -6.45 -13.30
C MET A 193 -15.58 -5.46 -13.90
N GLU A 194 -16.55 -5.00 -13.10
CA GLU A 194 -17.61 -4.09 -13.52
C GLU A 194 -17.20 -2.61 -13.61
N ILE A 195 -16.00 -2.26 -13.08
CA ILE A 195 -15.63 -0.85 -12.93
C ILE A 195 -14.33 -0.52 -13.68
N ASN A 196 -13.21 -1.22 -13.40
CA ASN A 196 -11.90 -0.82 -13.90
C ASN A 196 -11.21 -1.87 -14.79
N ARG A 197 -11.88 -2.97 -15.17
CA ARG A 197 -11.30 -4.04 -15.98
C ARG A 197 -10.66 -3.52 -17.29
N TYR A 198 -11.31 -2.59 -17.97
CA TYR A 198 -10.84 -2.02 -19.23
C TYR A 198 -9.98 -0.74 -19.05
N HIS A 199 -9.59 -0.43 -17.82
CA HIS A 199 -8.77 0.74 -17.48
C HIS A 199 -7.38 0.36 -16.95
N ILE A 200 -7.05 -0.94 -16.95
CA ILE A 200 -5.79 -1.47 -16.37
C ILE A 200 -4.57 -0.94 -17.13
N LYS A 201 -4.65 -0.89 -18.45
CA LYS A 201 -3.55 -0.42 -19.31
C LYS A 201 -3.23 1.06 -19.07
N GLU A 202 -4.24 1.91 -18.92
CA GLU A 202 -4.09 3.34 -18.63
C GLU A 202 -3.45 3.55 -17.24
N ILE A 203 -3.87 2.76 -16.24
CA ILE A 203 -3.25 2.79 -14.92
C ILE A 203 -1.78 2.39 -15.02
N ALA A 204 -1.48 1.26 -15.68
CA ALA A 204 -0.11 0.77 -15.83
C ALA A 204 0.80 1.81 -16.50
N LYS A 205 0.31 2.48 -17.55
CA LYS A 205 1.01 3.57 -18.23
C LYS A 205 1.29 4.74 -17.29
N ALA A 206 0.25 5.26 -16.63
CA ALA A 206 0.37 6.43 -15.77
C ALA A 206 1.31 6.20 -14.57
N VAL A 207 1.21 5.04 -13.91
CA VAL A 207 2.08 4.74 -12.76
C VAL A 207 3.52 4.46 -13.17
N ARG A 208 3.75 3.89 -14.36
CA ARG A 208 5.08 3.74 -14.94
C ARG A 208 5.72 5.10 -15.25
N GLU A 209 4.96 6.02 -15.87
CA GLU A 209 5.41 7.39 -16.13
C GLU A 209 5.70 8.16 -14.84
N ALA A 210 4.96 7.87 -13.76
CA ALA A 210 5.24 8.40 -12.43
C ALA A 210 6.48 7.76 -11.76
N GLY A 211 7.08 6.69 -12.32
CA GLY A 211 8.31 6.08 -11.82
C GLY A 211 8.12 4.79 -11.01
N ALA A 212 6.93 4.21 -10.99
CA ALA A 212 6.73 2.90 -10.37
C ALA A 212 7.60 1.83 -11.04
N THR A 213 8.24 0.98 -10.22
CA THR A 213 9.12 -0.10 -10.68
C THR A 213 8.41 -1.43 -10.85
N MET A 214 7.28 -1.60 -10.18
CA MET A 214 6.45 -2.81 -10.23
C MET A 214 4.98 -2.44 -10.24
N TYR A 215 4.21 -3.10 -11.09
CA TYR A 215 2.75 -3.01 -11.12
C TYR A 215 2.15 -4.38 -10.86
N ASN A 216 1.22 -4.46 -9.92
CA ASN A 216 0.59 -5.70 -9.51
C ASN A 216 -0.93 -5.56 -9.50
N ILE A 217 -1.61 -6.54 -10.07
CA ILE A 217 -3.07 -6.63 -10.11
C ILE A 217 -3.50 -7.67 -9.09
N ILE A 218 -4.39 -7.29 -8.18
CA ILE A 218 -4.94 -8.17 -7.14
C ILE A 218 -6.45 -8.33 -7.34
N PRO A 219 -7.02 -9.51 -7.10
CA PRO A 219 -8.46 -9.72 -7.24
C PRO A 219 -9.23 -8.92 -6.20
N LEU A 220 -10.41 -8.44 -6.58
CA LEU A 220 -11.41 -7.95 -5.63
C LEU A 220 -11.85 -9.10 -4.72
N ILE A 221 -11.89 -8.85 -3.42
CA ILE A 221 -12.68 -9.66 -2.49
C ILE A 221 -14.01 -8.93 -2.32
N PRO A 222 -15.15 -9.48 -2.83
CA PRO A 222 -16.42 -8.80 -2.79
C PRO A 222 -16.94 -8.64 -1.36
N GLN A 223 -16.94 -7.39 -0.88
CA GLN A 223 -17.43 -7.04 0.46
C GLN A 223 -17.90 -5.59 0.52
N HIS A 224 -18.46 -5.16 1.64
CA HIS A 224 -18.98 -3.83 1.89
C HIS A 224 -19.94 -3.37 0.79
N LYS A 225 -19.73 -2.22 0.15
CA LYS A 225 -20.58 -1.70 -0.92
C LYS A 225 -20.43 -2.45 -2.25
N LEU A 226 -19.32 -3.15 -2.45
CA LEU A 226 -19.06 -3.97 -3.64
C LEU A 226 -19.33 -5.47 -3.40
N LYS A 227 -20.09 -5.83 -2.39
CA LYS A 227 -20.44 -7.24 -2.08
C LYS A 227 -21.21 -7.97 -3.20
N ALA A 228 -21.86 -7.22 -4.09
CA ALA A 228 -22.60 -7.77 -5.23
C ALA A 228 -21.75 -7.88 -6.51
N CYS A 229 -20.51 -7.35 -6.52
CA CYS A 229 -19.62 -7.49 -7.64
C CYS A 229 -19.08 -8.92 -7.74
N LYS A 230 -18.72 -9.34 -8.95
CA LYS A 230 -18.13 -10.65 -9.19
C LYS A 230 -16.69 -10.68 -8.70
N GLU A 231 -16.31 -11.75 -8.00
CA GLU A 231 -14.90 -12.04 -7.73
C GLU A 231 -14.19 -12.39 -9.05
N PRO A 232 -13.04 -11.75 -9.37
CA PRO A 232 -12.27 -12.08 -10.58
C PRO A 232 -11.72 -13.50 -10.53
N GLU A 233 -11.86 -14.25 -11.62
CA GLU A 233 -11.27 -15.58 -11.79
C GLU A 233 -9.79 -15.46 -12.23
N CYS A 234 -9.01 -16.54 -12.13
CA CYS A 234 -7.61 -16.55 -12.58
C CYS A 234 -7.46 -16.07 -14.03
N LYS A 235 -8.36 -16.47 -14.93
CA LYS A 235 -8.36 -16.03 -16.34
C LYS A 235 -8.56 -14.50 -16.50
N ASP A 236 -9.33 -13.87 -15.60
CA ASP A 236 -9.57 -12.42 -15.64
C ASP A 236 -8.32 -11.67 -15.20
N ILE A 237 -7.63 -12.18 -14.17
CA ILE A 237 -6.35 -11.63 -13.68
C ILE A 237 -5.25 -11.81 -14.76
N ASP A 238 -5.15 -12.99 -15.36
CA ASP A 238 -4.14 -13.26 -16.39
C ASP A 238 -4.42 -12.43 -17.65
N GLY A 239 -5.68 -12.29 -18.06
CA GLY A 239 -6.07 -11.41 -19.15
C GLY A 239 -5.72 -9.95 -18.88
N ALA A 240 -5.93 -9.45 -17.64
CA ALA A 240 -5.57 -8.11 -17.26
C ALA A 240 -4.05 -7.87 -17.20
N ARG A 241 -3.25 -8.90 -16.92
CA ARG A 241 -1.78 -8.83 -16.90
C ARG A 241 -1.15 -8.85 -18.30
N CYS A 242 -1.85 -9.39 -19.30
CA CYS A 242 -1.37 -9.45 -20.67
C CYS A 242 -1.62 -8.15 -21.48
N GLU A 243 -2.39 -7.21 -20.98
CA GLU A 243 -2.64 -5.88 -21.60
C GLU A 243 -1.50 -4.89 -21.34
#